data_6aca2729e17252326d04040c61e2c7c3
#
_entry.id   6aca2729e17252326d04040c61e2c7c3
#
_cell.length_a   1.000
_cell.length_b   1.000
_cell.length_c   1.000
_cell.angle_alpha   90.00
_cell.angle_beta   90.00
_cell.angle_gamma   90.00
#
_symmetry.space_group_name_H-M   'P 1'
#
loop_
_entity.id
_entity.type
_entity.pdbx_description
1 polymer ?
#
loop_
_entity_poly.entity_id
_entity_poly.type
_entity_poly.pdbx_seq_one_letter_code
_entity_poly.pdbx_strand_id
1 'polypeptide(L)'
;SVNGLLYSKDGKTLLRIPHGRKKVIISDKCTTVTAGSYGYEMYLADSAMKEIVFPKTVTKIILDDTLLGPSYYKCNNIKITLNMDYLDDDSIKILWQTNKYWRNSLKDELLRKGLAKLNEENERMLMLDDGYLCAYLMKDISKIDDRSAWETIDGLVVPDNVKTIGTEAFTGFLVKSLTFGSGVKYVEENVLLAADVPNTYKNMATIYVKNHDIVISKKAFDANDQINIVMA
;
A
#
# COMPACT_ATOMS: atom_id res chain seq x y z
N SER A 1 -8.96 19.39 20.84
CA SER A 1 -9.39 18.93 19.51
C SER A 1 -9.58 20.13 18.60
N VAL A 2 -9.21 19.99 17.34
CA VAL A 2 -9.47 21.01 16.30
C VAL A 2 -10.39 20.37 15.27
N ASN A 3 -11.50 21.01 14.95
CA ASN A 3 -12.53 20.49 14.05
C ASN A 3 -13.01 19.07 14.42
N GLY A 4 -12.98 18.75 15.72
CA GLY A 4 -13.37 17.45 16.24
C GLY A 4 -12.36 16.32 15.96
N LEU A 5 -11.16 16.62 15.50
CA LEU A 5 -10.04 15.68 15.38
C LEU A 5 -9.16 15.76 16.62
N LEU A 6 -8.58 14.63 17.03
CA LEU A 6 -7.70 14.59 18.18
C LEU A 6 -6.25 14.78 17.74
N TYR A 7 -5.61 15.81 18.30
CA TYR A 7 -4.21 16.12 18.06
C TYR A 7 -3.40 16.04 19.36
N SER A 8 -2.08 15.97 19.22
CA SER A 8 -1.12 16.22 20.29
C SER A 8 -1.34 17.62 20.89
N LYS A 9 -0.81 17.86 22.10
CA LYS A 9 -0.99 19.12 22.84
C LYS A 9 -0.50 20.35 22.06
N ASP A 10 0.55 20.19 21.27
CA ASP A 10 1.12 21.24 20.40
C ASP A 10 0.40 21.38 19.05
N GLY A 11 -0.55 20.49 18.74
CA GLY A 11 -1.33 20.47 17.50
C GLY A 11 -0.58 19.94 16.29
N LYS A 12 0.65 19.45 16.44
CA LYS A 12 1.51 19.03 15.32
C LYS A 12 1.27 17.59 14.87
N THR A 13 0.72 16.75 15.72
CA THR A 13 0.46 15.34 15.39
C THR A 13 -1.02 15.06 15.44
N LEU A 14 -1.60 14.58 14.34
CA LEU A 14 -2.94 14.00 14.33
C LEU A 14 -2.88 12.60 14.94
N LEU A 15 -3.55 12.42 16.07
CA LEU A 15 -3.56 11.17 16.83
C LEU A 15 -4.74 10.27 16.45
N ARG A 16 -5.91 10.88 16.20
CA ARG A 16 -7.12 10.10 15.90
C ARG A 16 -8.16 10.90 15.13
N ILE A 17 -8.81 10.19 14.20
CA ILE A 17 -10.02 10.65 13.50
C ILE A 17 -11.21 9.93 14.15
N PRO A 18 -12.16 10.65 14.79
CA PRO A 18 -13.35 10.03 15.36
C PRO A 18 -14.27 9.42 14.30
N HIS A 19 -14.97 8.36 14.69
CA HIS A 19 -15.93 7.68 13.81
C HIS A 19 -17.05 8.59 13.28
N GLY A 20 -17.62 8.22 12.14
CA GLY A 20 -18.77 8.88 11.54
C GLY A 20 -18.45 10.17 10.78
N ARG A 21 -17.20 10.51 10.60
CA ARG A 21 -16.79 11.69 9.85
C ARG A 21 -16.87 11.44 8.35
N LYS A 22 -17.76 12.18 7.66
CA LYS A 22 -17.86 12.11 6.19
C LYS A 22 -16.74 12.87 5.47
N LYS A 23 -16.29 13.98 6.04
CA LYS A 23 -15.20 14.82 5.54
C LYS A 23 -14.22 15.13 6.64
N VAL A 24 -12.95 14.94 6.35
CA VAL A 24 -11.83 15.25 7.26
C VAL A 24 -10.91 16.25 6.58
N ILE A 25 -10.71 17.39 7.24
CA ILE A 25 -9.72 18.38 6.85
C ILE A 25 -8.71 18.46 7.98
N ILE A 26 -7.50 18.00 7.71
CA ILE A 26 -6.40 18.01 8.69
C ILE A 26 -5.89 19.44 8.83
N SER A 27 -5.60 19.85 10.07
CA SER A 27 -5.16 21.22 10.39
C SER A 27 -3.83 21.58 9.72
N ASP A 28 -3.69 22.81 9.24
CA ASP A 28 -2.44 23.36 8.70
C ASP A 28 -1.29 23.45 9.73
N LYS A 29 -1.55 23.21 11.01
CA LYS A 29 -0.51 23.07 12.04
C LYS A 29 0.05 21.65 12.10
N CYS A 30 -0.65 20.67 11.51
CA CYS A 30 -0.27 19.28 11.57
C CYS A 30 0.92 19.02 10.65
N THR A 31 1.95 18.38 11.18
CA THR A 31 3.13 17.95 10.43
C THR A 31 3.24 16.42 10.35
N THR A 32 2.60 15.73 11.28
CA THR A 32 2.64 14.28 11.39
C THR A 32 1.24 13.72 11.55
N VAL A 33 0.93 12.67 10.80
CA VAL A 33 -0.33 11.92 10.92
C VAL A 33 -0.02 10.52 11.44
N THR A 34 -0.77 10.10 12.47
CA THR A 34 -0.64 8.75 13.01
C THR A 34 -1.69 7.83 12.41
N ALA A 35 -1.26 6.76 11.78
CA ALA A 35 -2.10 5.66 11.34
C ALA A 35 -2.11 4.56 12.42
N GLY A 36 -3.26 4.02 12.75
CA GLY A 36 -3.39 2.88 13.64
C GLY A 36 -3.23 1.55 12.88
N SER A 37 -2.87 0.48 13.58
CA SER A 37 -2.89 -0.88 13.05
C SER A 37 -3.80 -1.78 13.88
N TYR A 38 -4.41 -2.77 13.24
CA TYR A 38 -5.08 -3.88 13.91
C TYR A 38 -4.76 -5.17 13.13
N GLY A 39 -3.96 -6.01 13.74
CA GLY A 39 -3.43 -7.18 13.03
C GLY A 39 -2.55 -6.76 11.85
N TYR A 40 -2.98 -7.07 10.63
CA TYR A 40 -2.28 -6.73 9.39
C TYR A 40 -2.89 -5.51 8.67
N GLU A 41 -3.88 -4.84 9.24
CA GLU A 41 -4.56 -3.71 8.61
C GLU A 41 -4.27 -2.40 9.33
N MET A 42 -3.94 -1.36 8.56
CA MET A 42 -3.71 0.00 9.03
C MET A 42 -4.95 0.86 8.80
N TYR A 43 -5.27 1.76 9.74
CA TYR A 43 -6.49 2.56 9.67
C TYR A 43 -6.25 4.06 9.85
N LEU A 44 -6.73 4.83 8.89
CA LEU A 44 -6.93 6.27 9.05
C LEU A 44 -8.41 6.64 8.93
N ALA A 45 -9.22 5.77 8.36
CA ALA A 45 -10.58 6.09 7.94
C ALA A 45 -11.59 5.02 8.39
N ASP A 46 -12.83 5.42 8.58
CA ASP A 46 -13.96 4.53 8.82
C ASP A 46 -14.93 4.47 7.62
N SER A 47 -15.97 3.63 7.72
CA SER A 47 -16.95 3.43 6.65
C SER A 47 -17.76 4.68 6.27
N ALA A 48 -17.84 5.67 7.14
CA ALA A 48 -18.55 6.92 6.87
C ALA A 48 -17.74 7.91 6.05
N MET A 49 -16.41 7.78 6.03
CA MET A 49 -15.53 8.74 5.37
C MET A 49 -15.70 8.74 3.86
N LYS A 50 -15.82 9.93 3.28
CA LYS A 50 -15.93 10.17 1.84
C LYS A 50 -14.81 11.05 1.31
N GLU A 51 -14.21 11.86 2.16
CA GLU A 51 -13.15 12.78 1.77
C GLU A 51 -12.16 13.00 2.90
N ILE A 52 -10.87 12.97 2.58
CA ILE A 52 -9.80 13.39 3.48
C ILE A 52 -8.83 14.33 2.75
N VAL A 53 -8.50 15.45 3.40
CA VAL A 53 -7.60 16.49 2.88
C VAL A 53 -6.40 16.61 3.79
N PHE A 54 -5.21 16.34 3.25
CA PHE A 54 -3.94 16.53 3.90
C PHE A 54 -3.40 17.91 3.55
N PRO A 55 -3.03 18.76 4.54
CA PRO A 55 -2.46 20.07 4.29
C PRO A 55 -1.02 19.97 3.79
N LYS A 56 -0.48 21.08 3.27
CA LYS A 56 0.90 21.15 2.79
C LYS A 56 1.96 20.95 3.88
N THR A 57 1.58 21.11 5.13
CA THR A 57 2.48 21.01 6.29
C THR A 57 2.76 19.59 6.74
N VAL A 58 1.96 18.62 6.32
CA VAL A 58 2.21 17.19 6.63
C VAL A 58 3.39 16.71 5.81
N THR A 59 4.43 16.24 6.51
CA THR A 59 5.65 15.69 5.91
C THR A 59 5.90 14.24 6.33
N LYS A 60 5.10 13.75 7.31
CA LYS A 60 5.31 12.41 7.87
C LYS A 60 4.00 11.72 8.23
N ILE A 61 3.93 10.45 7.87
CA ILE A 61 2.92 9.49 8.35
C ILE A 61 3.66 8.44 9.19
N ILE A 62 3.15 8.15 10.38
CA ILE A 62 3.73 7.14 11.26
C ILE A 62 2.70 6.08 11.61
N LEU A 63 3.16 4.87 11.84
CA LEU A 63 2.34 3.79 12.35
C LEU A 63 2.41 3.78 13.89
N ASP A 64 1.26 3.67 14.54
CA ASP A 64 1.16 3.47 15.99
C ASP A 64 0.32 2.22 16.27
N ASP A 65 1.00 1.13 16.58
CA ASP A 65 0.40 -0.17 16.84
C ASP A 65 -0.44 -0.19 18.13
N THR A 66 -0.34 0.84 18.95
CA THR A 66 -1.17 0.99 20.17
C THR A 66 -2.53 1.58 19.89
N LEU A 67 -2.72 2.20 18.73
CA LEU A 67 -4.00 2.73 18.30
C LEU A 67 -4.86 1.60 17.74
N LEU A 68 -5.60 0.93 18.61
CA LEU A 68 -6.57 -0.07 18.22
C LEU A 68 -7.64 0.59 17.34
N GLY A 69 -7.61 0.32 16.05
CA GLY A 69 -8.63 0.71 15.11
C GLY A 69 -9.85 -0.20 15.23
N PRO A 70 -11.04 0.27 14.88
CA PRO A 70 -12.20 -0.61 14.78
C PRO A 70 -12.05 -1.52 13.57
N SER A 71 -12.38 -2.77 13.78
CA SER A 71 -12.41 -3.81 12.76
C SER A 71 -13.31 -3.45 11.57
N TYR A 72 -12.82 -3.74 10.35
CA TYR A 72 -13.61 -4.01 9.14
C TYR A 72 -14.66 -2.99 8.70
N TYR A 73 -14.26 -1.78 8.37
CA TYR A 73 -15.19 -0.90 7.65
C TYR A 73 -14.74 -0.68 6.20
N LYS A 74 -15.51 -1.26 5.26
CA LYS A 74 -15.34 -1.00 3.83
C LYS A 74 -15.63 0.48 3.54
N CYS A 75 -14.61 1.25 3.28
CA CYS A 75 -14.72 2.64 2.87
C CYS A 75 -14.61 2.74 1.36
N ASN A 76 -15.70 2.52 0.64
CA ASN A 76 -15.67 2.60 -0.81
C ASN A 76 -15.57 4.06 -1.28
N ASN A 77 -14.68 4.34 -2.24
CA ASN A 77 -14.58 5.60 -2.96
C ASN A 77 -14.26 6.82 -2.09
N ILE A 78 -13.26 6.75 -1.22
CA ILE A 78 -12.77 7.91 -0.49
C ILE A 78 -11.97 8.78 -1.46
N LYS A 79 -12.33 10.08 -1.52
CA LYS A 79 -11.54 11.09 -2.18
C LYS A 79 -10.40 11.51 -1.27
N ILE A 80 -9.17 11.37 -1.74
CA ILE A 80 -7.97 11.87 -1.07
C ILE A 80 -7.52 13.13 -1.79
N THR A 81 -7.05 14.12 -1.02
CA THR A 81 -6.38 15.30 -1.55
C THR A 81 -5.07 15.47 -0.80
N LEU A 82 -3.96 15.42 -1.51
CA LEU A 82 -2.62 15.68 -0.99
C LEU A 82 -2.19 17.09 -1.40
N ASN A 83 -2.04 18.01 -0.44
CA ASN A 83 -1.57 19.37 -0.71
C ASN A 83 -0.06 19.52 -0.48
N MET A 84 0.60 18.55 0.21
CA MET A 84 2.05 18.58 0.38
C MET A 84 2.77 18.34 -0.97
N ASP A 85 3.96 18.89 -1.08
CA ASP A 85 4.85 18.69 -2.24
C ASP A 85 5.98 17.70 -1.94
N TYR A 86 6.08 17.28 -0.68
CA TYR A 86 7.02 16.27 -0.22
C TYR A 86 6.37 15.38 0.84
N LEU A 87 6.64 14.09 0.74
CA LEU A 87 6.34 13.08 1.75
C LEU A 87 7.44 12.01 1.64
N ASP A 88 7.99 11.57 2.77
CA ASP A 88 9.01 10.51 2.70
C ASP A 88 8.42 9.18 2.24
N ASP A 89 9.27 8.31 1.67
CA ASP A 89 8.86 7.05 1.07
C ASP A 89 8.18 6.12 2.09
N ASP A 90 8.66 6.10 3.33
CA ASP A 90 8.03 5.28 4.37
C ASP A 90 6.61 5.74 4.69
N SER A 91 6.39 7.04 4.69
CA SER A 91 5.05 7.62 4.83
C SER A 91 4.13 7.26 3.65
N ILE A 92 4.67 7.25 2.43
CA ILE A 92 3.90 6.83 1.24
C ILE A 92 3.54 5.34 1.33
N LYS A 93 4.49 4.49 1.73
CA LYS A 93 4.27 3.05 1.97
C LYS A 93 3.16 2.84 3.01
N ILE A 94 3.23 3.55 4.15
CA ILE A 94 2.20 3.48 5.20
C ILE A 94 0.84 3.92 4.65
N LEU A 95 0.75 5.04 3.93
CA LEU A 95 -0.50 5.48 3.32
C LEU A 95 -1.06 4.45 2.35
N TRP A 96 -0.20 3.83 1.52
CA TRP A 96 -0.62 2.81 0.56
C TRP A 96 -1.20 1.59 1.25
N GLN A 97 -0.60 1.16 2.36
CA GLN A 97 -1.02 -0.01 3.14
C GLN A 97 -2.25 0.27 4.02
N THR A 98 -2.47 1.53 4.41
CA THR A 98 -3.50 1.91 5.38
C THR A 98 -4.90 1.57 4.95
N ASN A 99 -5.23 1.63 3.67
CA ASN A 99 -6.58 1.33 3.21
C ASN A 99 -6.62 1.02 1.71
N LYS A 100 -6.85 -0.24 1.38
CA LYS A 100 -6.96 -0.70 -0.01
C LYS A 100 -8.07 -0.01 -0.82
N TYR A 101 -9.13 0.46 -0.16
CA TYR A 101 -10.29 1.08 -0.83
C TYR A 101 -10.04 2.51 -1.30
N TRP A 102 -8.99 3.16 -0.86
CA TRP A 102 -8.66 4.48 -1.35
C TRP A 102 -7.49 4.50 -2.35
N ARG A 103 -6.91 3.33 -2.66
CA ARG A 103 -5.70 3.21 -3.50
C ARG A 103 -5.83 3.88 -4.86
N ASN A 104 -7.02 3.87 -5.49
CA ASN A 104 -7.23 4.59 -6.75
C ASN A 104 -7.04 6.10 -6.58
N SER A 105 -7.76 6.69 -5.62
CA SER A 105 -7.65 8.13 -5.35
C SER A 105 -6.25 8.50 -4.86
N LEU A 106 -5.65 7.66 -4.03
CA LEU A 106 -4.28 7.88 -3.56
C LEU A 106 -3.26 7.80 -4.70
N LYS A 107 -3.36 6.80 -5.59
CA LYS A 107 -2.51 6.68 -6.77
C LYS A 107 -2.57 7.96 -7.62
N ASP A 108 -3.78 8.43 -7.93
CA ASP A 108 -3.96 9.62 -8.76
C ASP A 108 -3.35 10.86 -8.12
N GLU A 109 -3.48 11.02 -6.81
CA GLU A 109 -2.87 12.13 -6.06
C GLU A 109 -1.34 12.01 -5.97
N LEU A 110 -0.80 10.80 -5.73
CA LEU A 110 0.65 10.57 -5.70
C LEU A 110 1.28 10.91 -7.06
N LEU A 111 0.68 10.45 -8.16
CA LEU A 111 1.15 10.75 -9.52
C LEU A 111 1.02 12.24 -9.83
N ARG A 112 -0.11 12.87 -9.50
CA ARG A 112 -0.34 14.30 -9.70
C ARG A 112 0.69 15.17 -8.97
N LYS A 113 1.13 14.74 -7.79
CA LYS A 113 2.10 15.45 -6.95
C LYS A 113 3.56 15.09 -7.26
N GLY A 114 3.79 14.11 -8.13
CA GLY A 114 5.13 13.59 -8.41
C GLY A 114 5.76 12.85 -7.22
N LEU A 115 4.95 12.40 -6.26
CA LEU A 115 5.39 11.62 -5.09
C LEU A 115 5.55 10.12 -5.41
N ALA A 116 5.07 9.69 -6.56
CA ALA A 116 5.28 8.38 -7.16
C ALA A 116 5.25 8.52 -8.68
N LYS A 117 5.70 7.50 -9.38
CA LYS A 117 5.67 7.43 -10.85
C LYS A 117 5.27 6.04 -11.32
N LEU A 118 4.84 5.95 -12.58
CA LEU A 118 4.69 4.65 -13.23
C LEU A 118 6.04 4.22 -13.81
N ASN A 119 6.30 2.92 -13.79
CA ASN A 119 7.52 2.38 -14.37
C ASN A 119 7.49 2.57 -15.91
N GLU A 120 8.60 3.00 -16.49
CA GLU A 120 8.71 3.30 -17.94
C GLU A 120 8.57 2.04 -18.80
N GLU A 121 8.97 0.88 -18.29
CA GLU A 121 8.86 -0.40 -19.00
C GLU A 121 7.53 -1.10 -18.76
N ASN A 122 6.82 -0.74 -17.67
CA ASN A 122 5.51 -1.30 -17.33
C ASN A 122 4.66 -0.29 -16.54
N GLU A 123 3.79 0.43 -17.23
CA GLU A 123 2.90 1.45 -16.67
C GLU A 123 1.88 0.95 -15.62
N ARG A 124 1.81 -0.36 -15.39
CA ARG A 124 1.04 -0.95 -14.29
C ARG A 124 1.85 -1.07 -13.00
N MET A 125 3.11 -0.70 -13.00
CA MET A 125 3.97 -0.70 -11.82
C MET A 125 4.08 0.70 -11.22
N LEU A 126 3.50 0.90 -10.05
CA LEU A 126 3.62 2.14 -9.28
C LEU A 126 4.91 2.12 -8.49
N MET A 127 5.79 3.06 -8.78
CA MET A 127 7.15 3.13 -8.26
C MET A 127 7.37 4.36 -7.39
N LEU A 128 8.19 4.23 -6.35
CA LEU A 128 8.85 5.34 -5.67
C LEU A 128 10.25 5.59 -6.29
N ASP A 129 10.85 6.74 -5.97
CA ASP A 129 12.09 7.20 -6.64
C ASP A 129 13.31 6.30 -6.43
N ASP A 130 13.37 5.60 -5.31
CA ASP A 130 14.47 4.69 -4.96
C ASP A 130 14.46 3.34 -5.73
N GLY A 131 13.51 3.15 -6.64
CA GLY A 131 13.28 1.88 -7.35
C GLY A 131 12.43 0.89 -6.56
N TYR A 132 11.65 1.38 -5.59
CA TYR A 132 10.71 0.58 -4.81
C TYR A 132 9.42 0.37 -5.59
N LEU A 133 9.07 -0.89 -5.89
CA LEU A 133 7.77 -1.26 -6.44
C LEU A 133 6.71 -1.26 -5.33
N CYS A 134 5.91 -0.21 -5.32
CA CYS A 134 4.82 -0.03 -4.37
C CYS A 134 3.64 -0.95 -4.67
N ALA A 135 3.27 -1.05 -5.94
CA ALA A 135 2.18 -1.94 -6.37
C ALA A 135 2.23 -2.26 -7.86
N TYR A 136 1.79 -3.46 -8.21
CA TYR A 136 1.30 -3.79 -9.54
C TYR A 136 -0.21 -3.47 -9.59
N LEU A 137 -0.62 -2.62 -10.52
CA LEU A 137 -1.95 -2.04 -10.50
C LEU A 137 -2.97 -2.97 -11.16
N MET A 138 -4.05 -3.30 -10.45
CA MET A 138 -5.23 -3.95 -11.04
C MET A 138 -5.88 -3.03 -12.07
N LYS A 139 -6.47 -3.60 -13.12
CA LYS A 139 -7.29 -2.85 -14.09
C LYS A 139 -8.50 -2.21 -13.41
N ASP A 140 -9.10 -2.92 -12.47
CA ASP A 140 -10.24 -2.44 -11.68
C ASP A 140 -10.04 -2.74 -10.20
N ILE A 141 -9.48 -1.79 -9.47
CA ILE A 141 -9.22 -1.94 -8.03
C ILE A 141 -10.49 -2.02 -7.19
N SER A 142 -11.65 -1.61 -7.73
CA SER A 142 -12.93 -1.78 -7.03
C SER A 142 -13.27 -3.26 -6.80
N LYS A 143 -12.61 -4.14 -7.53
CA LYS A 143 -12.73 -5.59 -7.47
C LYS A 143 -11.74 -6.27 -6.53
N ILE A 144 -10.94 -5.52 -5.76
CA ILE A 144 -9.89 -6.10 -4.91
C ILE A 144 -10.43 -7.11 -3.90
N ASP A 145 -11.67 -6.96 -3.45
CA ASP A 145 -12.34 -7.90 -2.54
C ASP A 145 -13.07 -9.05 -3.26
N ASP A 146 -13.24 -8.95 -4.58
CA ASP A 146 -13.90 -9.97 -5.38
C ASP A 146 -12.87 -10.84 -6.09
N ARG A 147 -12.52 -11.96 -5.48
CA ARG A 147 -11.53 -12.88 -6.02
C ARG A 147 -11.89 -13.47 -7.37
N SER A 148 -13.16 -13.59 -7.68
CA SER A 148 -13.60 -14.08 -8.98
C SER A 148 -13.20 -13.10 -10.09
N ALA A 149 -12.93 -11.85 -9.72
CA ALA A 149 -12.49 -10.78 -10.61
C ALA A 149 -10.97 -10.53 -10.55
N TRP A 150 -10.20 -11.29 -9.74
CA TRP A 150 -8.76 -11.14 -9.71
C TRP A 150 -8.14 -11.53 -11.04
N GLU A 151 -7.20 -10.72 -11.46
CA GLU A 151 -6.44 -10.99 -12.68
C GLU A 151 -5.36 -12.03 -12.40
N THR A 152 -5.13 -12.90 -13.40
CA THR A 152 -4.01 -13.85 -13.32
C THR A 152 -2.75 -13.20 -13.87
N ILE A 153 -1.67 -13.29 -13.10
CA ILE A 153 -0.31 -12.99 -13.55
C ILE A 153 0.37 -14.29 -13.96
N ASP A 154 0.79 -14.36 -15.22
CA ASP A 154 1.54 -15.49 -15.77
C ASP A 154 2.62 -14.95 -16.70
N GLY A 155 3.90 -15.18 -16.37
CA GLY A 155 5.03 -14.71 -17.15
C GLY A 155 5.36 -13.22 -17.01
N LEU A 156 4.84 -12.53 -15.99
CA LEU A 156 5.23 -11.13 -15.77
C LEU A 156 6.71 -11.02 -15.43
N VAL A 157 7.39 -10.11 -16.10
CA VAL A 157 8.77 -9.74 -15.80
C VAL A 157 8.78 -8.41 -15.04
N VAL A 158 9.37 -8.43 -13.85
CA VAL A 158 9.69 -7.21 -13.10
C VAL A 158 10.97 -6.61 -13.70
N PRO A 159 10.94 -5.35 -14.15
CA PRO A 159 12.07 -4.71 -14.82
C PRO A 159 13.33 -4.60 -13.96
N ASP A 160 14.49 -4.46 -14.62
CA ASP A 160 15.78 -4.37 -13.94
C ASP A 160 15.98 -3.06 -13.15
N ASN A 161 15.20 -2.01 -13.44
CA ASN A 161 15.20 -0.77 -12.69
C ASN A 161 14.45 -0.84 -11.35
N VAL A 162 13.74 -1.94 -11.08
CA VAL A 162 13.14 -2.23 -9.77
C VAL A 162 14.22 -2.80 -8.86
N LYS A 163 14.41 -2.20 -7.68
CA LYS A 163 15.38 -2.65 -6.66
C LYS A 163 14.72 -3.39 -5.51
N THR A 164 13.52 -2.98 -5.13
CA THR A 164 12.77 -3.56 -4.02
C THR A 164 11.35 -3.86 -4.46
N ILE A 165 10.86 -5.05 -4.13
CA ILE A 165 9.46 -5.41 -4.24
C ILE A 165 8.82 -5.21 -2.88
N GLY A 166 7.90 -4.26 -2.80
CA GLY A 166 7.29 -3.83 -1.56
C GLY A 166 6.21 -4.77 -1.04
N THR A 167 5.90 -4.60 0.22
CA THR A 167 4.79 -5.28 0.90
C THR A 167 3.49 -5.09 0.11
N GLU A 168 2.75 -6.18 -0.09
CA GLU A 168 1.50 -6.22 -0.84
C GLU A 168 1.58 -5.76 -2.31
N ALA A 169 2.78 -5.76 -2.92
CA ALA A 169 2.97 -5.25 -4.27
C ALA A 169 2.10 -5.95 -5.33
N PHE A 170 1.75 -7.22 -5.13
CA PHE A 170 0.90 -8.00 -6.05
C PHE A 170 -0.44 -8.41 -5.42
N THR A 171 -0.93 -7.65 -4.44
CA THR A 171 -2.24 -7.89 -3.84
C THR A 171 -3.37 -7.75 -4.87
N GLY A 172 -4.29 -8.71 -4.87
CA GLY A 172 -5.42 -8.73 -5.81
C GLY A 172 -5.14 -9.50 -7.09
N PHE A 173 -4.05 -10.28 -7.14
CA PHE A 173 -3.69 -11.12 -8.28
C PHE A 173 -3.57 -12.60 -7.90
N LEU A 174 -3.92 -13.46 -8.86
CA LEU A 174 -3.58 -14.88 -8.86
C LEU A 174 -2.26 -15.04 -9.62
N VAL A 175 -1.18 -15.28 -8.90
CA VAL A 175 0.15 -15.38 -9.50
C VAL A 175 0.47 -16.83 -9.84
N LYS A 176 0.78 -17.10 -11.12
CA LYS A 176 1.29 -18.37 -11.61
C LYS A 176 2.80 -18.33 -11.81
N SER A 177 3.27 -17.27 -12.46
CA SER A 177 4.71 -17.08 -12.64
C SER A 177 5.10 -15.61 -12.67
N LEU A 178 6.25 -15.31 -12.05
CA LEU A 178 6.92 -14.01 -12.05
C LEU A 178 8.39 -14.21 -12.36
N THR A 179 8.99 -13.24 -13.04
CA THR A 179 10.44 -13.14 -13.16
C THR A 179 10.90 -11.86 -12.49
N PHE A 180 11.75 -11.97 -11.50
CA PHE A 180 12.40 -10.80 -10.90
C PHE A 180 13.62 -10.44 -11.73
N GLY A 181 13.66 -9.20 -12.21
CA GLY A 181 14.78 -8.66 -12.98
C GLY A 181 16.09 -8.66 -12.19
N SER A 182 17.20 -8.51 -12.87
CA SER A 182 18.54 -8.54 -12.27
C SER A 182 18.79 -7.42 -11.26
N GLY A 183 18.03 -6.32 -11.35
CA GLY A 183 18.10 -5.20 -10.40
C GLY A 183 17.46 -5.44 -9.06
N VAL A 184 16.54 -6.42 -8.95
CA VAL A 184 15.81 -6.69 -7.70
C VAL A 184 16.76 -7.24 -6.65
N LYS A 185 16.93 -6.49 -5.55
CA LYS A 185 17.82 -6.82 -4.42
C LYS A 185 17.05 -7.27 -3.18
N TYR A 186 15.84 -6.74 -3.00
CA TYR A 186 15.04 -6.99 -1.81
C TYR A 186 13.61 -7.34 -2.16
N VAL A 187 13.05 -8.33 -1.46
CA VAL A 187 11.65 -8.69 -1.49
C VAL A 187 11.13 -8.63 -0.06
N GLU A 188 10.22 -7.72 0.19
CA GLU A 188 9.65 -7.49 1.52
C GLU A 188 8.69 -8.61 1.92
N GLU A 189 8.05 -8.48 3.07
CA GLU A 189 7.07 -9.44 3.54
C GLU A 189 5.72 -9.28 2.79
N ASN A 190 4.96 -10.38 2.72
CA ASN A 190 3.58 -10.39 2.22
C ASN A 190 3.41 -9.84 0.79
N VAL A 191 4.37 -10.03 -0.11
CA VAL A 191 4.33 -9.43 -1.46
C VAL A 191 3.18 -9.95 -2.34
N LEU A 192 2.73 -11.19 -2.11
CA LEU A 192 1.60 -11.81 -2.81
C LEU A 192 0.34 -11.83 -1.94
N LEU A 193 0.36 -11.20 -0.78
CA LEU A 193 -0.70 -11.35 0.20
C LEU A 193 -2.02 -10.83 -0.36
N ALA A 194 -2.98 -11.69 -0.32
CA ALA A 194 -4.36 -11.30 -0.29
C ALA A 194 -4.81 -11.31 1.15
N ALA A 195 -4.83 -10.16 1.80
CA ALA A 195 -5.42 -10.04 3.13
C ALA A 195 -6.85 -10.64 3.10
N ASP A 196 -7.21 -11.41 4.12
CA ASP A 196 -8.53 -12.03 4.29
C ASP A 196 -8.85 -13.23 3.36
N VAL A 197 -7.84 -13.96 2.93
CA VAL A 197 -8.06 -15.19 2.16
C VAL A 197 -8.33 -16.37 3.09
N PRO A 198 -9.51 -17.03 3.06
CA PRO A 198 -9.66 -18.32 3.73
C PRO A 198 -8.56 -19.29 3.25
N ASN A 199 -8.01 -20.11 4.17
CA ASN A 199 -6.92 -21.09 3.96
C ASN A 199 -7.12 -22.09 2.81
N THR A 200 -8.17 -21.94 2.00
CA THR A 200 -8.51 -22.84 0.89
C THR A 200 -7.86 -22.44 -0.44
N TYR A 201 -7.32 -21.21 -0.53
CA TYR A 201 -6.65 -20.75 -1.75
C TYR A 201 -5.15 -20.63 -1.49
N LYS A 202 -4.39 -21.44 -2.20
CA LYS A 202 -2.93 -21.39 -2.19
C LYS A 202 -2.47 -20.79 -3.51
N ASN A 203 -1.58 -19.79 -3.45
CA ASN A 203 -0.83 -19.43 -4.63
C ASN A 203 0.10 -20.61 -4.97
N MET A 204 0.02 -21.08 -6.20
CA MET A 204 0.99 -22.02 -6.76
C MET A 204 1.77 -21.24 -7.80
N ALA A 205 2.89 -20.66 -7.39
CA ALA A 205 3.65 -19.79 -8.26
C ALA A 205 5.08 -20.26 -8.43
N THR A 206 5.61 -20.06 -9.64
CA THR A 206 7.05 -20.17 -9.89
C THR A 206 7.63 -18.77 -10.04
N ILE A 207 8.63 -18.49 -9.22
CA ILE A 207 9.32 -17.20 -9.23
C ILE A 207 10.73 -17.43 -9.76
N TYR A 208 11.01 -16.87 -10.92
CA TYR A 208 12.33 -16.89 -11.53
C TYR A 208 13.13 -15.67 -11.04
N VAL A 209 14.33 -15.90 -10.53
CA VAL A 209 15.18 -14.86 -9.95
C VAL A 209 16.47 -14.77 -10.73
N LYS A 210 16.71 -13.60 -11.34
CA LYS A 210 17.95 -13.33 -12.12
C LYS A 210 19.11 -12.82 -11.25
N ASN A 211 18.81 -12.23 -10.09
CA ASN A 211 19.82 -11.73 -9.18
C ASN A 211 20.15 -12.76 -8.10
N HIS A 212 21.34 -13.34 -8.14
CA HIS A 212 21.78 -14.36 -7.18
C HIS A 212 22.06 -13.80 -5.78
N ASP A 213 22.23 -12.47 -5.63
CA ASP A 213 22.44 -11.79 -4.33
C ASP A 213 21.15 -11.23 -3.74
N ILE A 214 19.99 -11.68 -4.23
CA ILE A 214 18.69 -11.22 -3.75
C ILE A 214 18.44 -11.63 -2.29
N VAL A 215 17.87 -10.71 -1.52
CA VAL A 215 17.39 -10.98 -0.16
C VAL A 215 15.87 -11.05 -0.19
N ILE A 216 15.33 -12.23 0.09
CA ILE A 216 13.89 -12.47 0.16
C ILE A 216 13.52 -12.60 1.64
N SER A 217 12.57 -11.78 2.12
CA SER A 217 12.04 -11.89 3.48
C SER A 217 11.50 -13.30 3.73
N LYS A 218 11.74 -13.84 4.92
CA LYS A 218 11.16 -15.14 5.34
C LYS A 218 9.63 -15.14 5.32
N LYS A 219 9.02 -13.96 5.35
CA LYS A 219 7.58 -13.75 5.31
C LYS A 219 7.12 -13.17 3.96
N ALA A 220 7.96 -13.19 2.92
CA ALA A 220 7.59 -12.65 1.61
C ALA A 220 6.35 -13.32 1.03
N PHE A 221 6.16 -14.58 1.34
CA PHE A 221 5.03 -15.39 0.90
C PHE A 221 4.31 -16.00 2.11
N ASP A 222 3.00 -16.19 2.00
CA ASP A 222 2.22 -16.86 3.04
C ASP A 222 2.72 -18.31 3.24
N ALA A 223 2.69 -18.81 4.47
CA ALA A 223 3.09 -20.17 4.80
C ALA A 223 2.24 -21.25 4.08
N ASN A 224 1.06 -20.87 3.61
CA ASN A 224 0.17 -21.76 2.84
C ASN A 224 0.43 -21.69 1.33
N ASP A 225 1.21 -20.71 0.84
CA ASP A 225 1.56 -20.62 -0.57
C ASP A 225 2.58 -21.70 -0.95
N GLN A 226 2.39 -22.30 -2.14
CA GLN A 226 3.35 -23.22 -2.74
C GLN A 226 4.19 -22.42 -3.74
N ILE A 227 5.27 -21.84 -3.27
CA ILE A 227 6.16 -21.02 -4.09
C ILE A 227 7.40 -21.83 -4.45
N ASN A 228 7.63 -21.98 -5.74
CA ASN A 228 8.86 -22.53 -6.29
C ASN A 228 9.77 -21.39 -6.74
N ILE A 229 10.93 -21.24 -6.11
CA ILE A 229 11.92 -20.24 -6.48
C ILE A 229 12.98 -20.88 -7.35
N VAL A 230 13.18 -20.37 -8.55
CA VAL A 230 14.14 -20.84 -9.54
C VAL A 230 15.16 -19.74 -9.80
N MET A 231 16.43 -20.02 -9.52
CA MET A 231 17.51 -19.14 -9.91
C MET A 231 17.75 -19.27 -11.42
N ALA A 232 17.66 -18.18 -12.17
CA ALA A 232 17.65 -18.13 -13.64
C ALA A 232 18.90 -17.42 -14.20
#